data_7e07d4327539e3f9e7509eb9e46b259b
#
_entry.id   7e07d4327539e3f9e7509eb9e46b259b
#
_cell.length_a   1.000
_cell.length_b   1.000
_cell.length_c   1.000
_cell.angle_alpha   90.00
_cell.angle_beta   90.00
_cell.angle_gamma   90.00
#
_symmetry.space_group_name_H-M   'P 1'
#
loop_
_entity.id
_entity.type
_entity.pdbx_description
1 polymer ?
#
loop_
_entity_poly.entity_id
_entity_poly.type
_entity_poly.pdbx_seq_one_letter_code
_entity_poly.pdbx_strand_id
1 'polypeptide(L)'
;DYGYIANIYNGKQLTLDSVGADFLKELSEEPRSLEIIVDNLTKKYDAAREELTNDFIEIVSILQAEGYITISLSPNVETILEDHTRDIVIPPIIDLTIEITNKCNERCIHCYLADAKKDDGVVMDLDTVKRLIDEFAQIGGERVTFTGGEAFLHKDLMVAIEYATSKGLCIAIFSNLIATSPSQVERLKDCNLIGIQVSLYSTDPKTHDTITKVKGSCYRTLASIENMVNANLPIKIVCPVMRVNKDSVLKVVDYAKKLNVAIELEMYINSREDQSDDNLQHRLSIEEMSAFMNDLMDYDPKMGVNILHRHKQDYNQTYNFVEELNSPLCQAGYYGLYITATGKIAICPNMQ
;
A
#
# COMPACT_ATOMS: atom_id res chain seq x y z
N ASP A 1 -5.31 -18.17 10.24
CA ASP A 1 -4.80 -18.31 8.85
C ASP A 1 -5.92 -17.88 7.91
N TYR A 2 -5.58 -17.10 6.88
CA TYR A 2 -6.50 -16.69 5.84
C TYR A 2 -6.04 -17.30 4.51
N GLY A 3 -7.00 -17.67 3.66
CA GLY A 3 -6.74 -18.08 2.28
C GLY A 3 -6.91 -16.89 1.34
N TYR A 4 -6.08 -16.84 0.30
CA TYR A 4 -6.18 -15.85 -0.75
C TYR A 4 -6.22 -16.55 -2.10
N ILE A 5 -7.20 -16.19 -2.93
CA ILE A 5 -7.33 -16.70 -4.29
C ILE A 5 -7.45 -15.52 -5.25
N ALA A 6 -6.73 -15.57 -6.35
CA ALA A 6 -6.80 -14.59 -7.42
C ALA A 6 -7.16 -15.28 -8.75
N ASN A 7 -8.14 -14.74 -9.45
CA ASN A 7 -8.43 -15.13 -10.80
C ASN A 7 -7.54 -14.34 -11.76
N ILE A 8 -6.53 -15.01 -12.31
CA ILE A 8 -5.56 -14.37 -13.20
C ILE A 8 -6.16 -13.94 -14.55
N TYR A 9 -7.36 -14.42 -14.90
CA TYR A 9 -7.99 -14.10 -16.18
C TYR A 9 -8.86 -12.83 -16.13
N ASN A 10 -9.48 -12.54 -14.98
CA ASN A 10 -10.36 -11.39 -14.84
C ASN A 10 -9.94 -10.41 -13.73
N GLY A 11 -8.80 -10.68 -13.07
CA GLY A 11 -8.23 -9.85 -12.02
C GLY A 11 -9.01 -9.85 -10.70
N LYS A 12 -10.06 -10.63 -10.56
CA LYS A 12 -10.82 -10.73 -9.32
C LYS A 12 -9.98 -11.40 -8.23
N GLN A 13 -10.14 -10.94 -7.01
CA GLN A 13 -9.45 -11.44 -5.83
C GLN A 13 -10.46 -11.76 -4.74
N LEU A 14 -10.21 -12.84 -4.01
CA LEU A 14 -11.06 -13.29 -2.92
C LEU A 14 -10.19 -13.67 -1.72
N THR A 15 -10.55 -13.14 -0.55
CA THR A 15 -9.96 -13.55 0.72
C THR A 15 -10.93 -14.47 1.44
N LEU A 16 -10.45 -15.62 1.85
CA LEU A 16 -11.20 -16.62 2.60
C LEU A 16 -10.69 -16.64 4.04
N ASP A 17 -11.58 -16.90 4.97
CA ASP A 17 -11.19 -17.26 6.33
C ASP A 17 -10.49 -18.62 6.38
N SER A 18 -10.10 -19.07 7.56
CA SER A 18 -9.40 -20.34 7.72
C SER A 18 -10.22 -21.54 7.26
N VAL A 19 -11.56 -21.49 7.38
CA VAL A 19 -12.45 -22.58 6.97
C VAL A 19 -12.56 -22.62 5.45
N GLY A 20 -12.81 -21.48 4.82
CA GLY A 20 -12.84 -21.36 3.35
C GLY A 20 -11.51 -21.72 2.69
N ALA A 21 -10.38 -21.35 3.31
CA ALA A 21 -9.06 -21.74 2.85
C ALA A 21 -8.84 -23.26 2.90
N ASP A 22 -9.37 -23.93 3.90
CA ASP A 22 -9.29 -25.38 4.00
C ASP A 22 -10.22 -26.07 3.00
N PHE A 23 -11.40 -25.51 2.74
CA PHE A 23 -12.27 -25.99 1.67
C PHE A 23 -11.62 -25.89 0.30
N LEU A 24 -10.92 -24.79 0.02
CA LEU A 24 -10.12 -24.65 -1.21
C LEU A 24 -9.03 -25.70 -1.36
N LYS A 25 -8.38 -26.08 -0.26
CA LYS A 25 -7.32 -27.12 -0.28
C LYS A 25 -7.87 -28.50 -0.67
N GLU A 26 -9.16 -28.77 -0.48
CA GLU A 26 -9.79 -29.99 -0.94
C GLU A 26 -10.08 -30.00 -2.45
N LEU A 27 -10.10 -28.81 -3.10
CA LEU A 27 -10.15 -28.72 -4.56
C LEU A 27 -8.77 -29.06 -5.14
N SER A 28 -8.74 -29.90 -6.16
CA SER A 28 -7.51 -30.31 -6.81
C SER A 28 -7.73 -30.39 -8.33
N GLU A 29 -6.64 -30.41 -9.08
CA GLU A 29 -6.68 -30.61 -10.53
C GLU A 29 -7.24 -32.00 -10.91
N GLU A 30 -7.09 -32.98 -10.00
CA GLU A 30 -7.69 -34.30 -10.20
C GLU A 30 -9.11 -34.32 -9.62
N PRO A 31 -10.11 -34.83 -10.39
CA PRO A 31 -11.49 -34.93 -9.94
C PRO A 31 -11.61 -35.78 -8.66
N ARG A 32 -12.26 -35.22 -7.63
CA ARG A 32 -12.61 -35.92 -6.39
C ARG A 32 -14.11 -35.94 -6.21
N SER A 33 -14.64 -37.01 -5.63
CA SER A 33 -16.06 -37.04 -5.29
C SER A 33 -16.33 -36.17 -4.08
N LEU A 34 -17.51 -35.55 -4.04
CA LEU A 34 -17.97 -34.75 -2.91
C LEU A 34 -17.93 -35.56 -1.60
N GLU A 35 -18.18 -36.85 -1.66
CA GLU A 35 -18.13 -37.76 -0.49
C GLU A 35 -16.73 -37.78 0.14
N ILE A 36 -15.67 -37.92 -0.68
CA ILE A 36 -14.28 -37.94 -0.22
C ILE A 36 -13.90 -36.59 0.41
N ILE A 37 -14.31 -35.49 -0.20
CA ILE A 37 -14.05 -34.15 0.29
C ILE A 37 -14.71 -33.94 1.66
N VAL A 38 -15.98 -34.26 1.77
CA VAL A 38 -16.71 -34.12 3.03
C VAL A 38 -16.16 -35.05 4.11
N ASP A 39 -15.72 -36.27 3.77
CA ASP A 39 -15.05 -37.18 4.70
C ASP A 39 -13.73 -36.60 5.25
N ASN A 40 -13.00 -35.81 4.45
CA ASN A 40 -11.81 -35.13 4.93
C ASN A 40 -12.15 -33.98 5.86
N LEU A 41 -13.16 -33.20 5.52
CA LEU A 41 -13.61 -32.06 6.32
C LEU A 41 -14.18 -32.51 7.67
N THR A 42 -14.93 -33.63 7.74
CA THR A 42 -15.46 -34.18 9.00
C THR A 42 -14.36 -34.68 9.93
N LYS A 43 -13.16 -35.00 9.45
CA LYS A 43 -12.00 -35.33 10.29
C LYS A 43 -11.39 -34.10 10.95
N LYS A 44 -11.62 -32.93 10.35
CA LYS A 44 -10.99 -31.67 10.76
C LYS A 44 -11.93 -30.79 11.58
N TYR A 45 -13.22 -30.84 11.28
CA TYR A 45 -14.24 -30.01 11.91
C TYR A 45 -15.25 -30.86 12.69
N ASP A 46 -15.57 -30.43 13.91
CA ASP A 46 -16.62 -31.02 14.74
C ASP A 46 -17.98 -30.39 14.35
N ALA A 47 -18.44 -30.73 13.14
CA ALA A 47 -19.72 -30.27 12.57
C ALA A 47 -20.47 -31.41 11.88
N ALA A 48 -21.78 -31.26 11.74
CA ALA A 48 -22.59 -32.28 11.07
C ALA A 48 -22.18 -32.42 9.61
N ARG A 49 -22.12 -33.66 9.12
CA ARG A 49 -21.81 -33.97 7.70
C ARG A 49 -22.66 -33.19 6.72
N GLU A 50 -23.95 -33.04 7.01
CA GLU A 50 -24.91 -32.30 6.17
C GLU A 50 -24.56 -30.81 6.12
N GLU A 51 -24.18 -30.21 7.24
CA GLU A 51 -23.74 -28.83 7.36
C GLU A 51 -22.50 -28.60 6.52
N LEU A 52 -21.42 -29.37 6.73
CA LEU A 52 -20.17 -29.28 5.94
C LEU A 52 -20.40 -29.49 4.45
N THR A 53 -21.35 -30.34 4.07
CA THR A 53 -21.72 -30.56 2.66
C THR A 53 -22.36 -29.31 2.06
N ASN A 54 -23.29 -28.70 2.76
CA ASN A 54 -23.99 -27.50 2.30
C ASN A 54 -23.01 -26.31 2.19
N ASP A 55 -22.18 -26.09 3.20
CA ASP A 55 -21.18 -25.03 3.20
C ASP A 55 -20.16 -25.20 2.06
N PHE A 56 -19.71 -26.42 1.82
CA PHE A 56 -18.80 -26.71 0.72
C PHE A 56 -19.47 -26.44 -0.65
N ILE A 57 -20.71 -26.87 -0.85
CA ILE A 57 -21.48 -26.62 -2.09
C ILE A 57 -21.69 -25.10 -2.27
N GLU A 58 -21.98 -24.36 -1.21
CA GLU A 58 -22.16 -22.91 -1.27
C GLU A 58 -20.86 -22.24 -1.72
N ILE A 59 -19.73 -22.53 -1.10
CA ILE A 59 -18.42 -21.98 -1.50
C ILE A 59 -18.08 -22.32 -2.95
N VAL A 60 -18.26 -23.58 -3.34
CA VAL A 60 -18.00 -24.04 -4.72
C VAL A 60 -18.89 -23.29 -5.71
N SER A 61 -20.17 -23.08 -5.37
CA SER A 61 -21.10 -22.33 -6.24
C SER A 61 -20.68 -20.87 -6.41
N ILE A 62 -20.23 -20.23 -5.33
CA ILE A 62 -19.68 -18.86 -5.36
C ILE A 62 -18.44 -18.81 -6.23
N LEU A 63 -17.48 -19.71 -6.02
CA LEU A 63 -16.25 -19.74 -6.77
C LEU A 63 -16.48 -19.98 -8.27
N GLN A 64 -17.48 -20.82 -8.62
CA GLN A 64 -17.87 -21.04 -10.00
C GLN A 64 -18.55 -19.82 -10.63
N ALA A 65 -19.50 -19.21 -9.93
CA ALA A 65 -20.22 -18.02 -10.40
C ALA A 65 -19.28 -16.84 -10.66
N GLU A 66 -18.24 -16.71 -9.84
CA GLU A 66 -17.22 -15.65 -9.95
C GLU A 66 -16.04 -16.03 -10.89
N GLY A 67 -16.09 -17.22 -11.48
CA GLY A 67 -15.10 -17.66 -12.48
C GLY A 67 -13.74 -18.08 -11.89
N TYR A 68 -13.68 -18.38 -10.58
CA TYR A 68 -12.44 -18.91 -9.96
C TYR A 68 -12.20 -20.37 -10.24
N ILE A 69 -13.27 -21.15 -10.43
CA ILE A 69 -13.20 -22.56 -10.73
C ILE A 69 -14.20 -22.94 -11.84
N THR A 70 -13.92 -24.03 -12.53
CA THR A 70 -14.85 -24.65 -13.48
C THR A 70 -15.22 -26.04 -12.96
N ILE A 71 -16.50 -26.35 -12.96
CA ILE A 71 -16.99 -27.68 -12.59
C ILE A 71 -17.29 -28.45 -13.88
N SER A 72 -16.62 -29.59 -14.07
CA SER A 72 -16.89 -30.51 -15.17
C SER A 72 -17.60 -31.77 -14.65
N LEU A 73 -18.66 -32.15 -15.30
CA LEU A 73 -19.38 -33.40 -15.00
C LEU A 73 -18.81 -34.61 -15.79
N SER A 74 -17.76 -34.41 -16.58
CA SER A 74 -17.12 -35.42 -17.39
C SER A 74 -15.61 -35.51 -17.13
N PRO A 75 -15.02 -36.70 -17.02
CA PRO A 75 -13.59 -36.88 -16.77
C PRO A 75 -12.66 -36.48 -17.92
N ASN A 76 -13.17 -36.02 -19.05
CA ASN A 76 -12.37 -35.61 -20.20
C ASN A 76 -12.01 -34.11 -20.09
N VAL A 77 -10.91 -33.86 -19.43
CA VAL A 77 -10.36 -32.49 -19.15
C VAL A 77 -9.69 -31.88 -20.39
N GLU A 78 -9.43 -32.62 -21.47
CA GLU A 78 -8.67 -32.12 -22.63
C GLU A 78 -9.34 -30.95 -23.37
N THR A 79 -10.63 -30.73 -23.20
CA THR A 79 -11.36 -29.70 -23.95
C THR A 79 -11.43 -28.34 -23.25
N ILE A 80 -11.07 -28.26 -21.96
CA ILE A 80 -11.23 -27.02 -21.18
C ILE A 80 -9.97 -26.13 -21.22
N LEU A 81 -8.80 -26.71 -21.46
CA LEU A 81 -7.55 -25.96 -21.48
C LEU A 81 -7.29 -25.16 -22.78
N GLU A 82 -7.96 -25.51 -23.88
CA GLU A 82 -7.73 -24.84 -25.18
C GLU A 82 -8.42 -23.50 -25.33
N ASP A 83 -9.49 -23.20 -24.56
CA ASP A 83 -10.28 -21.99 -24.78
C ASP A 83 -9.93 -20.86 -23.75
N HIS A 84 -9.21 -21.17 -22.68
CA HIS A 84 -8.88 -20.20 -21.63
C HIS A 84 -7.54 -19.47 -21.86
N THR A 85 -6.81 -19.76 -22.93
CA THR A 85 -5.58 -19.04 -23.28
C THR A 85 -5.86 -17.72 -24.01
N ARG A 86 -7.13 -17.39 -24.29
CA ARG A 86 -7.44 -16.32 -25.24
C ARG A 86 -7.47 -14.91 -24.68
N ASP A 87 -7.70 -14.72 -23.39
CA ASP A 87 -7.75 -13.37 -22.85
C ASP A 87 -7.26 -13.31 -21.40
N ILE A 88 -5.98 -13.63 -21.17
CA ILE A 88 -5.35 -13.15 -19.95
C ILE A 88 -5.24 -11.63 -20.10
N VAL A 89 -6.23 -10.92 -19.60
CA VAL A 89 -6.11 -9.47 -19.45
C VAL A 89 -5.17 -9.25 -18.27
N ILE A 90 -3.87 -9.22 -18.57
CA ILE A 90 -2.90 -8.73 -17.60
C ILE A 90 -3.27 -7.24 -17.38
N PRO A 91 -3.71 -6.84 -16.19
CA PRO A 91 -4.01 -5.45 -15.95
C PRO A 91 -2.77 -4.62 -16.27
N PRO A 92 -2.94 -3.44 -16.91
CA PRO A 92 -1.79 -2.61 -17.23
C PRO A 92 -1.14 -2.14 -15.92
N ILE A 93 0.18 -2.26 -15.85
CA ILE A 93 0.94 -1.65 -14.76
C ILE A 93 0.99 -0.14 -15.04
N ILE A 94 0.19 0.61 -14.30
CA ILE A 94 0.05 2.06 -14.48
C ILE A 94 0.83 2.89 -13.47
N ASP A 95 1.30 2.26 -12.38
CA ASP A 95 2.06 2.90 -11.32
C ASP A 95 3.42 2.23 -11.13
N LEU A 96 4.49 3.03 -11.10
CA LEU A 96 5.83 2.59 -10.76
C LEU A 96 6.35 3.38 -9.57
N THR A 97 6.63 2.72 -8.47
CA THR A 97 7.33 3.32 -7.33
C THR A 97 8.80 2.95 -7.36
N ILE A 98 9.69 3.92 -7.38
CA ILE A 98 11.13 3.74 -7.38
C ILE A 98 11.71 4.24 -6.06
N GLU A 99 12.28 3.33 -5.27
CA GLU A 99 13.14 3.68 -4.15
C GLU A 99 14.51 4.08 -4.71
N ILE A 100 14.67 5.39 -4.98
CA ILE A 100 15.87 5.90 -5.70
C ILE A 100 17.14 5.85 -4.83
N THR A 101 16.98 5.80 -3.52
CA THR A 101 18.04 5.60 -2.53
C THR A 101 17.49 5.09 -1.22
N ASN A 102 18.26 4.31 -0.48
CA ASN A 102 17.90 3.97 0.91
C ASN A 102 18.56 4.88 1.95
N LYS A 103 19.40 5.85 1.52
CA LYS A 103 19.91 6.90 2.42
C LYS A 103 18.76 7.74 2.98
N CYS A 104 18.83 8.03 4.27
CA CYS A 104 17.88 8.94 4.92
C CYS A 104 18.59 9.83 5.91
N ASN A 105 18.16 11.07 6.03
CA ASN A 105 18.63 12.04 7.01
C ASN A 105 17.84 12.00 8.32
N GLU A 106 16.90 11.05 8.44
CA GLU A 106 16.14 10.77 9.66
C GLU A 106 16.24 9.29 10.05
N ARG A 107 15.90 8.99 11.31
CA ARG A 107 15.85 7.65 11.90
C ARG A 107 14.53 7.44 12.63
N CYS A 108 13.42 7.61 11.87
CA CYS A 108 12.07 7.58 12.41
C CYS A 108 11.79 6.25 13.10
N ILE A 109 11.23 6.33 14.32
CA ILE A 109 11.01 5.17 15.20
C ILE A 109 10.04 4.13 14.61
N HIS A 110 9.15 4.55 13.72
CA HIS A 110 8.13 3.70 13.08
C HIS A 110 8.50 3.23 11.68
N CYS A 111 9.66 3.68 11.15
CA CYS A 111 10.03 3.45 9.75
C CYS A 111 10.08 1.96 9.42
N TYR A 112 9.51 1.58 8.28
CA TYR A 112 9.60 0.21 7.77
C TYR A 112 11.03 -0.14 7.31
N LEU A 113 11.80 0.87 6.86
CA LEU A 113 13.17 0.69 6.42
C LEU A 113 14.09 0.59 7.65
N ALA A 114 14.79 -0.53 7.80
CA ALA A 114 15.72 -0.75 8.91
C ALA A 114 16.89 0.25 8.88
N ASP A 115 17.39 0.63 10.07
CA ASP A 115 18.48 1.60 10.16
C ASP A 115 19.76 1.10 9.48
N ALA A 116 20.07 -0.21 9.58
CA ALA A 116 21.22 -0.82 8.90
C ALA A 116 21.17 -0.59 7.38
N LYS A 117 20.01 -0.75 6.75
CA LYS A 117 19.82 -0.53 5.32
C LYS A 117 20.01 0.94 4.93
N LYS A 118 19.60 1.88 5.80
CA LYS A 118 19.85 3.31 5.59
C LYS A 118 21.35 3.64 5.69
N ASP A 119 22.07 2.93 6.55
CA ASP A 119 23.50 3.11 6.76
C ASP A 119 24.32 2.53 5.61
N ASP A 120 23.86 1.46 4.94
CA ASP A 120 24.47 0.92 3.71
C ASP A 120 24.53 1.96 2.60
N GLY A 121 23.60 2.90 2.61
CA GLY A 121 23.67 4.10 1.77
C GLY A 121 23.59 3.83 0.28
N VAL A 122 22.89 2.77 -0.14
CA VAL A 122 22.69 2.44 -1.57
C VAL A 122 21.98 3.59 -2.29
N VAL A 123 22.47 3.89 -3.48
CA VAL A 123 21.93 4.92 -4.38
C VAL A 123 21.81 4.30 -5.76
N MET A 124 20.64 4.33 -6.35
CA MET A 124 20.43 3.86 -7.73
C MET A 124 21.09 4.84 -8.69
N ASP A 125 21.84 4.32 -9.65
CA ASP A 125 22.44 5.19 -10.64
C ASP A 125 21.41 5.76 -11.61
N LEU A 126 21.69 6.94 -12.16
CA LEU A 126 20.76 7.67 -13.03
C LEU A 126 20.43 6.90 -14.32
N ASP A 127 21.37 6.16 -14.87
CA ASP A 127 21.12 5.40 -16.10
C ASP A 127 20.14 4.25 -15.86
N THR A 128 20.26 3.57 -14.72
CA THR A 128 19.26 2.58 -14.27
C THR A 128 17.89 3.23 -14.07
N VAL A 129 17.79 4.38 -13.42
CA VAL A 129 16.53 5.10 -13.24
C VAL A 129 15.91 5.46 -14.59
N LYS A 130 16.68 5.99 -15.53
CA LYS A 130 16.19 6.34 -16.86
C LYS A 130 15.71 5.12 -17.64
N ARG A 131 16.44 4.00 -17.56
CA ARG A 131 16.04 2.75 -18.20
C ARG A 131 14.69 2.25 -17.65
N LEU A 132 14.50 2.27 -16.33
CA LEU A 132 13.22 1.89 -15.70
C LEU A 132 12.09 2.81 -16.18
N ILE A 133 12.31 4.09 -16.27
CA ILE A 133 11.34 5.06 -16.80
C ILE A 133 11.01 4.77 -18.26
N ASP A 134 11.99 4.49 -19.10
CA ASP A 134 11.77 4.18 -20.52
C ASP A 134 10.99 2.87 -20.70
N GLU A 135 11.37 1.81 -20.00
CA GLU A 135 10.67 0.52 -20.03
C GLU A 135 9.22 0.68 -19.53
N PHE A 136 9.01 1.43 -18.45
CA PHE A 136 7.69 1.70 -17.90
C PHE A 136 6.81 2.51 -18.86
N ALA A 137 7.35 3.55 -19.48
CA ALA A 137 6.63 4.34 -20.49
C ALA A 137 6.27 3.51 -21.72
N GLN A 138 7.15 2.58 -22.16
CA GLN A 138 6.89 1.70 -23.31
C GLN A 138 5.72 0.74 -23.09
N ILE A 139 5.49 0.28 -21.85
CA ILE A 139 4.36 -0.59 -21.51
C ILE A 139 3.05 0.17 -21.22
N GLY A 140 3.04 1.50 -21.42
CA GLY A 140 1.85 2.34 -21.18
C GLY A 140 1.69 2.79 -19.74
N GLY A 141 2.77 2.81 -18.96
CA GLY A 141 2.77 3.34 -17.60
C GLY A 141 2.36 4.82 -17.55
N GLU A 142 1.73 5.22 -16.45
CA GLU A 142 1.15 6.56 -16.31
C GLU A 142 1.82 7.39 -15.20
N ARG A 143 2.15 6.76 -14.08
CA ARG A 143 2.65 7.46 -12.89
C ARG A 143 3.93 6.84 -12.35
N VAL A 144 4.93 7.71 -12.10
CA VAL A 144 6.15 7.34 -11.35
C VAL A 144 6.15 8.03 -10.00
N THR A 145 6.31 7.25 -8.94
CA THR A 145 6.51 7.75 -7.58
C THR A 145 7.99 7.60 -7.20
N PHE A 146 8.65 8.70 -6.91
CA PHE A 146 10.00 8.68 -6.36
C PHE A 146 9.93 8.67 -4.82
N THR A 147 10.59 7.70 -4.23
CA THR A 147 10.68 7.49 -2.78
C THR A 147 12.08 7.02 -2.40
N GLY A 148 12.25 6.53 -1.20
CA GLY A 148 13.50 5.97 -0.71
C GLY A 148 13.57 6.06 0.80
N GLY A 149 14.77 6.12 1.33
CA GLY A 149 14.97 6.64 2.67
C GLY A 149 14.53 8.12 2.71
N GLU A 150 15.22 8.96 1.90
CA GLU A 150 14.82 10.32 1.58
C GLU A 150 15.19 10.63 0.13
N ALA A 151 14.19 10.81 -0.72
CA ALA A 151 14.40 10.98 -2.16
C ALA A 151 15.27 12.19 -2.51
N PHE A 152 15.12 13.33 -1.82
CA PHE A 152 15.90 14.54 -2.06
C PHE A 152 17.40 14.44 -1.65
N LEU A 153 17.82 13.34 -1.05
CA LEU A 153 19.25 13.04 -0.86
C LEU A 153 19.90 12.46 -2.12
N HIS A 154 19.11 12.06 -3.11
CA HIS A 154 19.66 11.60 -4.38
C HIS A 154 20.07 12.80 -5.23
N LYS A 155 21.36 12.89 -5.58
CA LYS A 155 21.94 14.04 -6.32
C LYS A 155 21.26 14.30 -7.66
N ASP A 156 20.82 13.26 -8.35
CA ASP A 156 20.23 13.32 -9.68
C ASP A 156 18.69 13.22 -9.67
N LEU A 157 18.03 13.33 -8.50
CA LEU A 157 16.56 13.23 -8.40
C LEU A 157 15.86 14.17 -9.37
N MET A 158 16.28 15.45 -9.43
CA MET A 158 15.63 16.41 -10.32
C MET A 158 15.79 16.04 -11.79
N VAL A 159 16.95 15.50 -12.18
CA VAL A 159 17.18 15.03 -13.56
C VAL A 159 16.28 13.85 -13.88
N ALA A 160 16.08 12.93 -12.92
CA ALA A 160 15.16 11.79 -13.08
C ALA A 160 13.70 12.24 -13.22
N ILE A 161 13.26 13.21 -12.40
CA ILE A 161 11.90 13.78 -12.44
C ILE A 161 11.66 14.48 -13.80
N GLU A 162 12.57 15.33 -14.25
CA GLU A 162 12.47 16.02 -15.52
C GLU A 162 12.48 15.03 -16.70
N TYR A 163 13.27 13.97 -16.60
CA TYR A 163 13.28 12.91 -17.59
C TYR A 163 11.94 12.17 -17.67
N ALA A 164 11.37 11.77 -16.55
CA ALA A 164 10.05 11.15 -16.51
C ALA A 164 8.96 12.10 -17.04
N THR A 165 9.02 13.39 -16.68
CA THR A 165 8.15 14.44 -17.25
C THR A 165 8.26 14.50 -18.76
N SER A 166 9.48 14.44 -19.33
CA SER A 166 9.70 14.45 -20.79
C SER A 166 9.12 13.24 -21.52
N LYS A 167 8.87 12.13 -20.79
CA LYS A 167 8.18 10.95 -21.30
C LYS A 167 6.64 11.02 -21.15
N GLY A 168 6.12 12.14 -20.66
CA GLY A 168 4.68 12.35 -20.44
C GLY A 168 4.13 11.73 -19.17
N LEU A 169 5.00 11.18 -18.29
CA LEU A 169 4.57 10.53 -17.06
C LEU A 169 4.19 11.56 -15.99
N CYS A 170 3.18 11.22 -15.17
CA CYS A 170 2.82 11.95 -13.97
C CYS A 170 3.79 11.59 -12.83
N ILE A 171 4.15 12.58 -12.00
CA ILE A 171 5.16 12.41 -10.96
C ILE A 171 4.54 12.58 -9.58
N ALA A 172 4.80 11.61 -8.69
CA ALA A 172 4.60 11.73 -7.26
C ALA A 172 5.94 11.63 -6.51
N ILE A 173 6.04 12.25 -5.35
CA ILE A 173 7.25 12.22 -4.51
C ILE A 173 6.84 11.96 -3.08
N PHE A 174 7.51 11.01 -2.40
CA PHE A 174 7.39 10.80 -0.96
C PHE A 174 8.68 11.27 -0.28
N SER A 175 8.55 12.19 0.69
CA SER A 175 9.70 12.87 1.29
C SER A 175 9.39 13.43 2.67
N ASN A 176 10.42 13.61 3.50
CA ASN A 176 10.36 14.45 4.70
C ASN A 176 10.64 15.94 4.40
N LEU A 177 11.03 16.27 3.19
CA LEU A 177 11.32 17.60 2.63
C LEU A 177 12.49 18.36 3.27
N ILE A 178 13.14 17.87 4.32
CA ILE A 178 14.19 18.66 5.03
C ILE A 178 15.49 18.84 4.24
N ALA A 179 15.65 18.09 3.13
CA ALA A 179 16.80 18.20 2.24
C ALA A 179 16.52 19.02 0.98
N THR A 180 15.32 19.58 0.82
CA THR A 180 14.95 20.36 -0.37
C THR A 180 15.61 21.72 -0.40
N SER A 181 16.03 22.14 -1.58
CA SER A 181 16.59 23.47 -1.85
C SER A 181 15.59 24.36 -2.61
N PRO A 182 15.70 25.70 -2.51
CA PRO A 182 14.87 26.62 -3.29
C PRO A 182 14.95 26.38 -4.81
N SER A 183 16.11 26.02 -5.32
CA SER A 183 16.28 25.72 -6.75
C SER A 183 15.54 24.47 -7.19
N GLN A 184 15.42 23.45 -6.33
CA GLN A 184 14.62 22.25 -6.62
C GLN A 184 13.14 22.59 -6.60
N VAL A 185 12.67 23.42 -5.68
CA VAL A 185 11.28 23.91 -5.63
C VAL A 185 10.89 24.61 -6.94
N GLU A 186 11.75 25.48 -7.46
CA GLU A 186 11.48 26.15 -8.74
C GLU A 186 11.43 25.16 -9.91
N ARG A 187 12.35 24.21 -9.99
CA ARG A 187 12.35 23.20 -11.07
C ARG A 187 11.11 22.29 -11.04
N LEU A 188 10.58 21.99 -9.86
CA LEU A 188 9.37 21.17 -9.71
C LEU A 188 8.13 21.81 -10.34
N LYS A 189 8.08 23.14 -10.48
CA LYS A 189 6.94 23.84 -11.11
C LYS A 189 6.75 23.50 -12.59
N ASP A 190 7.82 23.12 -13.27
CA ASP A 190 7.81 22.80 -14.69
C ASP A 190 7.63 21.28 -14.95
N CYS A 191 7.45 20.49 -13.89
CA CYS A 191 7.27 19.05 -13.98
C CYS A 191 5.79 18.65 -13.93
N ASN A 192 5.46 17.48 -14.50
CA ASN A 192 4.12 16.88 -14.42
C ASN A 192 3.81 16.36 -13.02
N LEU A 193 3.97 17.19 -12.01
CA LEU A 193 3.85 16.84 -10.62
C LEU A 193 2.37 16.75 -10.21
N ILE A 194 1.94 15.58 -9.77
CA ILE A 194 0.57 15.33 -9.28
C ILE A 194 0.48 15.34 -7.76
N GLY A 195 1.59 15.18 -7.05
CA GLY A 195 1.60 15.27 -5.59
C GLY A 195 2.96 15.08 -4.96
N ILE A 196 3.18 15.79 -3.86
CA ILE A 196 4.27 15.55 -2.92
C ILE A 196 3.64 15.11 -1.60
N GLN A 197 3.89 13.88 -1.21
CA GLN A 197 3.50 13.38 0.09
C GLN A 197 4.59 13.69 1.11
N VAL A 198 4.26 14.48 2.12
CA VAL A 198 5.20 14.88 3.17
C VAL A 198 4.81 14.30 4.52
N SER A 199 5.78 13.69 5.20
CA SER A 199 5.59 13.16 6.54
C SER A 199 5.69 14.27 7.57
N LEU A 200 4.61 14.48 8.36
CA LEU A 200 4.60 15.43 9.48
C LEU A 200 3.95 14.77 10.69
N TYR A 201 4.72 14.50 11.73
CA TYR A 201 4.28 13.70 12.87
C TYR A 201 3.67 14.53 13.99
N SER A 202 4.03 15.79 14.11
CA SER A 202 3.50 16.77 15.07
C SER A 202 3.95 18.17 14.67
N THR A 203 3.18 19.19 15.06
CA THR A 203 3.61 20.59 15.01
C THR A 203 4.37 21.01 16.28
N ASP A 204 4.42 20.14 17.30
CA ASP A 204 5.28 20.32 18.47
C ASP A 204 6.68 19.77 18.19
N PRO A 205 7.74 20.63 18.25
CA PRO A 205 9.09 20.22 17.95
C PRO A 205 9.60 19.07 18.81
N LYS A 206 9.20 19.03 20.09
CA LYS A 206 9.65 17.98 20.99
C LYS A 206 9.12 16.60 20.55
N THR A 207 7.85 16.53 20.23
CA THR A 207 7.20 15.29 19.78
C THR A 207 7.74 14.86 18.40
N HIS A 208 7.79 15.78 17.45
CA HIS A 208 8.27 15.49 16.09
C HIS A 208 9.73 15.01 16.09
N ASP A 209 10.63 15.77 16.74
CA ASP A 209 12.06 15.45 16.78
C ASP A 209 12.35 14.13 17.53
N THR A 210 11.51 13.78 18.53
CA THR A 210 11.59 12.48 19.21
C THR A 210 11.27 11.33 18.22
N ILE A 211 10.29 11.52 17.33
CA ILE A 211 9.91 10.52 16.34
C ILE A 211 11.00 10.37 15.27
N THR A 212 11.49 11.47 14.73
CA THR A 212 12.51 11.48 13.66
C THR A 212 13.91 11.18 14.16
N LYS A 213 14.15 11.28 15.48
CA LYS A 213 15.46 11.24 16.14
C LYS A 213 16.43 12.32 15.63
N VAL A 214 15.90 13.42 15.10
CA VAL A 214 16.70 14.53 14.55
C VAL A 214 16.23 15.87 15.14
N LYS A 215 17.07 16.49 15.94
CA LYS A 215 16.80 17.79 16.54
C LYS A 215 16.60 18.87 15.47
N GLY A 216 15.51 19.61 15.58
CA GLY A 216 15.16 20.68 14.65
C GLY A 216 14.56 20.20 13.33
N SER A 217 14.24 18.91 13.17
CA SER A 217 13.56 18.39 11.98
C SER A 217 12.17 19.01 11.82
N CYS A 218 11.41 19.16 12.91
CA CYS A 218 10.10 19.78 12.90
C CYS A 218 10.11 21.15 12.21
N TYR A 219 10.99 22.06 12.64
CA TYR A 219 11.06 23.40 12.06
C TYR A 219 11.42 23.38 10.59
N ARG A 220 12.34 22.48 10.17
CA ARG A 220 12.73 22.35 8.79
C ARG A 220 11.60 21.80 7.93
N THR A 221 10.90 20.76 8.40
CA THR A 221 9.75 20.20 7.70
C THR A 221 8.63 21.23 7.55
N LEU A 222 8.27 21.95 8.61
CA LEU A 222 7.24 23.00 8.55
C LEU A 222 7.63 24.10 7.56
N ALA A 223 8.87 24.61 7.62
CA ALA A 223 9.36 25.62 6.68
C ALA A 223 9.35 25.12 5.22
N SER A 224 9.71 23.85 4.98
CA SER A 224 9.66 23.25 3.64
C SER A 224 8.23 23.09 3.15
N ILE A 225 7.28 22.70 4.01
CA ILE A 225 5.85 22.64 3.66
C ILE A 225 5.36 24.03 3.22
N GLU A 226 5.64 25.07 4.00
CA GLU A 226 5.26 26.46 3.68
C GLU A 226 5.88 26.93 2.36
N ASN A 227 7.15 26.59 2.09
CA ASN A 227 7.80 26.89 0.81
C ASN A 227 7.12 26.22 -0.37
N MET A 228 6.73 24.94 -0.24
CA MET A 228 6.00 24.20 -1.28
C MET A 228 4.61 24.80 -1.52
N VAL A 229 3.88 25.15 -0.46
CA VAL A 229 2.56 25.81 -0.56
C VAL A 229 2.69 27.16 -1.24
N ASN A 230 3.66 27.98 -0.85
CA ASN A 230 3.91 29.30 -1.46
C ASN A 230 4.30 29.20 -2.93
N ALA A 231 4.91 28.08 -3.33
CA ALA A 231 5.24 27.78 -4.72
C ALA A 231 4.04 27.20 -5.51
N ASN A 232 2.87 27.06 -4.91
CA ASN A 232 1.67 26.41 -5.44
C ASN A 232 1.90 24.96 -5.91
N LEU A 233 2.82 24.22 -5.29
CA LEU A 233 3.04 22.81 -5.58
C LEU A 233 1.99 21.94 -4.88
N PRO A 234 1.54 20.86 -5.53
CA PRO A 234 0.54 19.96 -4.97
C PRO A 234 1.15 19.12 -3.84
N ILE A 235 0.85 19.46 -2.59
CA ILE A 235 1.33 18.70 -1.44
C ILE A 235 0.18 18.06 -0.65
N LYS A 236 0.50 16.93 -0.03
CA LYS A 236 -0.37 16.24 0.93
C LYS A 236 0.45 15.91 2.18
N ILE A 237 -0.05 16.26 3.36
CA ILE A 237 0.56 15.84 4.62
C ILE A 237 0.09 14.43 4.94
N VAL A 238 1.02 13.57 5.34
CA VAL A 238 0.72 12.24 5.91
C VAL A 238 1.25 12.21 7.34
N CYS A 239 0.35 11.86 8.26
CA CYS A 239 0.66 11.79 9.68
C CYS A 239 0.36 10.37 10.21
N PRO A 240 1.39 9.51 10.33
CA PRO A 240 1.26 8.27 11.07
C PRO A 240 0.89 8.52 12.53
N VAL A 241 -0.22 7.92 12.97
CA VAL A 241 -0.72 8.07 14.34
C VAL A 241 -0.11 7.00 15.22
N MET A 242 0.60 7.44 16.25
CA MET A 242 1.37 6.60 17.18
C MET A 242 1.07 6.97 18.61
N ARG A 243 1.41 6.10 19.57
CA ARG A 243 1.30 6.40 21.00
C ARG A 243 1.97 7.71 21.39
N VAL A 244 3.10 8.03 20.77
CA VAL A 244 3.91 9.21 21.11
C VAL A 244 3.33 10.52 20.62
N ASN A 245 2.51 10.52 19.56
CA ASN A 245 1.95 11.75 18.98
C ASN A 245 0.42 11.84 19.00
N LYS A 246 -0.31 10.79 19.42
CA LYS A 246 -1.78 10.73 19.36
C LYS A 246 -2.46 11.99 19.93
N ASP A 247 -1.95 12.52 21.02
CA ASP A 247 -2.53 13.71 21.70
C ASP A 247 -2.23 15.03 20.97
N SER A 248 -1.38 15.02 19.94
CA SER A 248 -1.00 16.20 19.15
C SER A 248 -1.40 16.15 17.68
N VAL A 249 -1.97 15.02 17.23
CA VAL A 249 -2.35 14.81 15.80
C VAL A 249 -3.37 15.84 15.34
N LEU A 250 -4.36 16.20 16.17
CA LEU A 250 -5.37 17.19 15.80
C LEU A 250 -4.76 18.56 15.49
N LYS A 251 -3.63 18.92 16.10
CA LYS A 251 -2.89 20.14 15.76
C LYS A 251 -2.24 20.07 14.37
N VAL A 252 -1.88 18.87 13.91
CA VAL A 252 -1.41 18.67 12.53
C VAL A 252 -2.57 18.84 11.56
N VAL A 253 -3.75 18.36 11.92
CA VAL A 253 -4.99 18.57 11.15
C VAL A 253 -5.31 20.05 11.03
N ASP A 254 -5.24 20.81 12.15
CA ASP A 254 -5.44 22.27 12.15
C ASP A 254 -4.43 22.98 11.25
N TYR A 255 -3.16 22.58 11.33
CA TYR A 255 -2.10 23.14 10.50
C TYR A 255 -2.36 22.90 9.01
N ALA A 256 -2.74 21.67 8.63
CA ALA A 256 -3.08 21.34 7.24
C ALA A 256 -4.29 22.16 6.76
N LYS A 257 -5.35 22.27 7.58
CA LYS A 257 -6.54 23.10 7.27
C LYS A 257 -6.16 24.57 7.09
N LYS A 258 -5.32 25.12 7.96
CA LYS A 258 -4.84 26.51 7.86
C LYS A 258 -4.12 26.78 6.54
N LEU A 259 -3.35 25.83 6.05
CA LEU A 259 -2.62 25.93 4.79
C LEU A 259 -3.45 25.52 3.56
N ASN A 260 -4.69 25.07 3.77
CA ASN A 260 -5.53 24.47 2.72
C ASN A 260 -4.85 23.29 2.01
N VAL A 261 -4.15 22.44 2.76
CA VAL A 261 -3.41 21.27 2.31
C VAL A 261 -4.16 20.01 2.70
N ALA A 262 -4.20 19.04 1.79
CA ALA A 262 -4.76 17.73 2.10
C ALA A 262 -3.95 17.02 3.20
N ILE A 263 -4.65 16.34 4.11
CA ILE A 263 -4.03 15.53 5.17
C ILE A 263 -4.59 14.12 5.17
N GLU A 264 -3.71 13.17 5.39
CA GLU A 264 -4.04 11.76 5.60
C GLU A 264 -3.48 11.31 6.95
N LEU A 265 -4.34 10.66 7.75
CA LEU A 265 -3.93 10.04 9.01
C LEU A 265 -3.72 8.55 8.75
N GLU A 266 -2.49 8.09 8.95
CA GLU A 266 -2.12 6.69 8.77
C GLU A 266 -2.17 5.98 10.12
N MET A 267 -3.04 4.97 10.25
CA MET A 267 -3.26 4.26 11.52
C MET A 267 -2.40 3.00 11.65
N TYR A 268 -1.71 2.60 10.58
CA TYR A 268 -0.93 1.37 10.57
C TYR A 268 0.57 1.66 10.59
N ILE A 269 1.29 0.85 11.35
CA ILE A 269 2.75 0.74 11.28
C ILE A 269 3.04 -0.71 10.89
N ASN A 270 3.74 -0.93 9.81
CA ASN A 270 4.14 -2.26 9.37
C ASN A 270 5.47 -2.66 10.03
N SER A 271 5.71 -3.95 10.18
CA SER A 271 7.03 -4.48 10.55
C SER A 271 8.09 -4.00 9.57
N ARG A 272 9.35 -4.01 9.99
CA ARG A 272 10.45 -3.62 9.11
C ARG A 272 10.67 -4.64 8.00
N GLU A 273 11.29 -4.20 6.91
CA GLU A 273 11.59 -5.08 5.77
C GLU A 273 12.55 -6.24 6.12
N ASP A 274 13.35 -6.11 7.18
CA ASP A 274 14.21 -7.16 7.72
C ASP A 274 13.48 -8.13 8.65
N GLN A 275 12.15 -8.04 8.69
CA GLN A 275 11.24 -8.82 9.54
C GLN A 275 11.36 -8.53 11.05
N SER A 276 12.10 -7.52 11.44
CA SER A 276 12.09 -7.06 12.83
C SER A 276 10.79 -6.29 13.13
N ASP A 277 10.35 -6.35 14.38
CA ASP A 277 9.07 -5.81 14.85
C ASP A 277 9.24 -4.76 15.96
N ASP A 278 10.46 -4.31 16.22
CA ASP A 278 10.78 -3.33 17.26
C ASP A 278 10.05 -1.99 17.09
N ASN A 279 9.69 -1.63 15.86
CA ASN A 279 8.91 -0.44 15.56
C ASN A 279 7.41 -0.60 15.89
N LEU A 280 6.89 -1.83 16.00
CA LEU A 280 5.47 -2.10 16.26
C LEU A 280 5.03 -1.68 17.67
N GLN A 281 5.96 -1.56 18.63
CA GLN A 281 5.67 -1.04 19.96
C GLN A 281 5.09 0.39 19.95
N HIS A 282 5.26 1.12 18.85
CA HIS A 282 4.73 2.48 18.69
C HIS A 282 3.28 2.51 18.20
N ARG A 283 2.71 1.37 17.79
CA ARG A 283 1.29 1.25 17.42
C ARG A 283 0.39 1.64 18.57
N LEU A 284 -0.77 2.19 18.24
CA LEU A 284 -1.87 2.28 19.19
C LEU A 284 -2.38 0.88 19.55
N SER A 285 -2.82 0.68 20.80
CA SER A 285 -3.66 -0.46 21.13
C SER A 285 -5.06 -0.26 20.53
N ILE A 286 -5.87 -1.31 20.54
CA ILE A 286 -7.29 -1.23 20.06
C ILE A 286 -8.04 -0.18 20.87
N GLU A 287 -7.85 -0.14 22.20
CA GLU A 287 -8.48 0.82 23.09
C GLU A 287 -8.01 2.27 22.81
N GLU A 288 -6.69 2.46 22.61
CA GLU A 288 -6.12 3.76 22.27
C GLU A 288 -6.61 4.23 20.90
N MET A 289 -6.72 3.33 19.92
CA MET A 289 -7.25 3.62 18.58
C MET A 289 -8.73 4.00 18.66
N SER A 290 -9.53 3.25 19.41
CA SER A 290 -10.95 3.55 19.63
C SER A 290 -11.15 4.92 20.30
N ALA A 291 -10.36 5.22 21.31
CA ALA A 291 -10.41 6.55 21.97
C ALA A 291 -10.03 7.66 20.99
N PHE A 292 -8.92 7.52 20.26
CA PHE A 292 -8.50 8.50 19.25
C PHE A 292 -9.56 8.71 18.16
N MET A 293 -10.21 7.64 17.70
CA MET A 293 -11.27 7.74 16.69
C MET A 293 -12.51 8.49 17.23
N ASN A 294 -12.86 8.31 18.50
CA ASN A 294 -13.93 9.07 19.12
C ASN A 294 -13.57 10.58 19.19
N ASP A 295 -12.35 10.90 19.64
CA ASP A 295 -11.87 12.29 19.69
C ASP A 295 -11.86 12.92 18.28
N LEU A 296 -11.46 12.16 17.27
CA LEU A 296 -11.46 12.61 15.88
C LEU A 296 -12.89 12.81 15.33
N MET A 297 -13.82 11.92 15.67
CA MET A 297 -15.24 12.04 15.30
C MET A 297 -15.89 13.27 15.93
N ASP A 298 -15.54 13.56 17.18
CA ASP A 298 -16.03 14.77 17.89
C ASP A 298 -15.43 16.05 17.27
N TYR A 299 -14.16 15.97 16.84
CA TYR A 299 -13.44 17.10 16.24
C TYR A 299 -13.84 17.35 14.78
N ASP A 300 -13.89 16.33 13.96
CA ASP A 300 -14.27 16.40 12.53
C ASP A 300 -14.99 15.10 12.11
N PRO A 301 -16.34 15.07 12.21
CA PRO A 301 -17.11 13.86 11.87
C PRO A 301 -16.85 13.35 10.45
N LYS A 302 -16.61 14.24 9.48
CA LYS A 302 -16.35 13.83 8.08
C LYS A 302 -15.01 13.11 7.97
N MET A 303 -13.98 13.61 8.64
CA MET A 303 -12.66 12.97 8.64
C MET A 303 -12.72 11.63 9.35
N GLY A 304 -13.36 11.54 10.50
CA GLY A 304 -13.56 10.32 11.24
C GLY A 304 -14.31 9.26 10.42
N VAL A 305 -15.41 9.65 9.77
CA VAL A 305 -16.18 8.75 8.89
C VAL A 305 -15.32 8.27 7.72
N ASN A 306 -14.55 9.14 7.08
CA ASN A 306 -13.70 8.74 5.96
C ASN A 306 -12.62 7.71 6.36
N ILE A 307 -12.01 7.87 7.53
CA ILE A 307 -11.07 6.89 8.07
C ILE A 307 -11.79 5.59 8.39
N LEU A 308 -12.93 5.63 9.08
CA LEU A 308 -13.73 4.45 9.39
C LEU A 308 -14.22 3.73 8.12
N HIS A 309 -14.57 4.45 7.07
CA HIS A 309 -14.95 3.83 5.80
C HIS A 309 -13.78 3.12 5.13
N ARG A 310 -12.59 3.72 5.12
CA ARG A 310 -11.37 3.04 4.66
C ARG A 310 -11.12 1.76 5.46
N HIS A 311 -11.29 1.81 6.79
CA HIS A 311 -11.08 0.66 7.69
C HIS A 311 -12.27 -0.29 7.77
N LYS A 312 -13.50 0.18 7.56
CA LYS A 312 -14.67 -0.71 7.45
C LYS A 312 -14.64 -1.57 6.20
N GLN A 313 -14.04 -1.08 5.13
CA GLN A 313 -13.71 -1.92 4.00
C GLN A 313 -12.77 -3.08 4.41
N ASP A 314 -11.94 -2.88 5.46
CA ASP A 314 -11.01 -3.90 5.95
C ASP A 314 -11.59 -4.84 7.02
N TYR A 315 -12.64 -4.46 7.80
CA TYR A 315 -12.97 -5.19 9.03
C TYR A 315 -14.43 -5.57 9.31
N ASN A 316 -15.45 -4.97 8.69
CA ASN A 316 -16.84 -5.16 9.10
C ASN A 316 -17.86 -5.13 7.98
N GLN A 317 -17.54 -5.66 6.83
CA GLN A 317 -18.59 -5.98 5.90
C GLN A 317 -19.08 -7.39 6.16
N THR A 318 -20.34 -7.48 6.62
CA THR A 318 -21.23 -8.45 6.01
C THR A 318 -21.21 -8.10 4.53
N TYR A 319 -20.29 -8.70 3.85
CA TYR A 319 -20.00 -8.44 2.45
C TYR A 319 -21.31 -8.57 1.66
N ASN A 320 -21.76 -7.49 1.06
CA ASN A 320 -22.49 -7.61 -0.18
C ASN A 320 -21.45 -7.99 -1.23
N PHE A 321 -21.12 -9.26 -1.22
CA PHE A 321 -19.99 -9.93 -1.86
C PHE A 321 -19.87 -9.62 -3.37
N VAL A 322 -20.94 -9.18 -4.00
CA VAL A 322 -21.05 -9.02 -5.45
C VAL A 322 -20.65 -7.61 -5.94
N GLU A 323 -20.84 -6.57 -5.15
CA GLU A 323 -20.58 -5.19 -5.60
C GLU A 323 -19.14 -4.71 -5.34
N GLU A 324 -18.41 -5.31 -4.41
CA GLU A 324 -17.06 -4.88 -4.02
C GLU A 324 -15.92 -5.69 -4.64
N LEU A 325 -16.20 -6.81 -5.28
CA LEU A 325 -15.24 -7.60 -6.05
C LEU A 325 -14.65 -6.87 -7.26
N ASN A 326 -15.19 -5.71 -7.63
CA ASN A 326 -14.73 -4.93 -8.77
C ASN A 326 -13.62 -3.93 -8.45
N SER A 327 -13.20 -3.80 -7.18
CA SER A 327 -12.08 -2.94 -6.80
C SER A 327 -11.14 -3.68 -5.85
N PRO A 328 -9.91 -4.00 -6.27
CA PRO A 328 -8.96 -4.67 -5.39
C PRO A 328 -8.68 -3.79 -4.17
N LEU A 329 -8.77 -4.37 -2.97
CA LEU A 329 -8.48 -3.73 -1.68
C LEU A 329 -7.04 -3.18 -1.64
N CYS A 330 -6.11 -3.84 -2.34
CA CYS A 330 -4.74 -3.41 -2.50
C CYS A 330 -4.33 -3.50 -3.97
N GLN A 331 -3.82 -2.41 -4.53
CA GLN A 331 -3.37 -2.35 -5.93
C GLN A 331 -1.91 -2.83 -6.11
N ALA A 332 -1.23 -3.15 -5.03
CA ALA A 332 0.16 -3.60 -5.05
C ALA A 332 0.31 -4.91 -5.83
N GLY A 333 1.20 -4.93 -6.82
CA GLY A 333 1.41 -6.08 -7.70
C GLY A 333 0.32 -6.31 -8.75
N TYR A 334 -0.75 -5.50 -8.74
CA TYR A 334 -1.84 -5.58 -9.71
C TYR A 334 -1.75 -4.44 -10.73
N TYR A 335 -1.77 -3.18 -10.28
CA TYR A 335 -1.58 -1.99 -11.11
C TYR A 335 -0.26 -1.29 -10.84
N GLY A 336 0.43 -1.62 -9.78
CA GLY A 336 1.65 -0.97 -9.35
C GLY A 336 2.81 -1.93 -9.08
N LEU A 337 4.01 -1.49 -9.45
CA LEU A 337 5.27 -2.14 -9.11
C LEU A 337 6.11 -1.27 -8.19
N TYR A 338 6.88 -1.91 -7.34
CA TYR A 338 7.87 -1.28 -6.47
C TYR A 338 9.27 -1.76 -6.85
N ILE A 339 10.19 -0.82 -7.07
CA ILE A 339 11.60 -1.09 -7.34
C ILE A 339 12.42 -0.59 -6.14
N THR A 340 13.14 -1.51 -5.50
CA THR A 340 14.02 -1.18 -4.38
C THR A 340 15.25 -0.40 -4.85
N ALA A 341 15.95 0.28 -3.94
CA ALA A 341 17.19 1.01 -4.26
C ALA A 341 18.29 0.11 -4.85
N THR A 342 18.21 -1.20 -4.64
CA THR A 342 19.10 -2.21 -5.23
C THR A 342 18.65 -2.72 -6.60
N GLY A 343 17.54 -2.19 -7.14
CA GLY A 343 16.99 -2.58 -8.44
C GLY A 343 16.17 -3.88 -8.43
N LYS A 344 15.80 -4.39 -7.26
CA LYS A 344 14.92 -5.56 -7.16
C LYS A 344 13.46 -5.13 -7.32
N ILE A 345 12.68 -5.96 -8.01
CA ILE A 345 11.23 -5.80 -8.09
C ILE A 345 10.59 -6.39 -6.82
N ALA A 346 9.71 -5.64 -6.22
CA ALA A 346 8.86 -6.08 -5.12
C ALA A 346 7.40 -5.73 -5.41
N ILE A 347 6.47 -6.41 -4.78
CA ILE A 347 5.04 -6.10 -4.88
C ILE A 347 4.77 -4.77 -4.18
N CYS A 348 5.31 -4.59 -2.99
CA CYS A 348 5.21 -3.35 -2.22
C CYS A 348 6.42 -3.21 -1.27
N PRO A 349 6.63 -2.05 -0.65
CA PRO A 349 7.74 -1.84 0.29
C PRO A 349 7.73 -2.81 1.49
N ASN A 350 6.57 -3.36 1.85
CA ASN A 350 6.41 -4.29 2.97
C ASN A 350 6.57 -5.77 2.58
N MET A 351 6.79 -6.07 1.31
CA MET A 351 6.92 -7.42 0.74
C MET A 351 8.17 -7.52 -0.15
N GLN A 352 9.31 -7.11 0.40
CA GLN A 352 10.61 -7.14 -0.27
C GLN A 352 11.30 -8.50 -0.16
#